data_37bf2923967c81824d795025a523123e
#
_entry.id   37bf2923967c81824d795025a523123e
#
_cell.length_a   1.000
_cell.length_b   1.000
_cell.length_c   1.000
_cell.angle_alpha   90.00
_cell.angle_beta   90.00
_cell.angle_gamma   90.00
#
_symmetry.space_group_name_H-M   'P 1'
#
loop_
_entity.id
_entity.type
_entity.pdbx_description
1 polymer ?
#
loop_
_entity_poly.entity_id
_entity_poly.type
_entity_poly.pdbx_seq_one_letter_code
_entity_poly.pdbx_strand_id
1 'polypeptide(L)'
;MALAAVLCTLAVTLTGMPEAAAHHKNEQKVEKILYIPHDNRPISDKQTAEVISKLGYEVVVPPDNMLGSRTDLGHPDELWDWLKQNAQDADAAVISSDSMLYGSLVGSRKHEYSKKEVLERADRFQSFRKEHPKMELYVFGSIMRTPRSGEASGHEEPGYYRNYGADIFRYTVLKDKEEMEG
;
A
#
# COMPACT_ATOMS: atom_id res chain seq x y z
N MET A 1 34.98 -13.56 -92.79
CA MET A 1 33.99 -12.64 -92.16
C MET A 1 33.38 -13.39 -91.04
N ALA A 2 33.83 -13.15 -89.79
CA ALA A 2 33.31 -13.80 -88.57
C ALA A 2 32.65 -12.73 -87.71
N LEU A 3 31.36 -12.90 -87.47
CA LEU A 3 30.57 -12.04 -86.63
C LEU A 3 30.70 -12.57 -85.20
N ALA A 4 31.33 -11.80 -84.34
CA ALA A 4 31.37 -12.11 -82.85
C ALA A 4 30.14 -11.55 -82.21
N ALA A 5 29.33 -12.43 -81.61
CA ALA A 5 28.18 -12.04 -80.75
C ALA A 5 28.71 -11.89 -79.37
N VAL A 6 28.58 -10.66 -78.83
CA VAL A 6 28.87 -10.34 -77.40
C VAL A 6 27.61 -10.60 -76.62
N LEU A 7 27.65 -11.60 -75.71
CA LEU A 7 26.59 -11.93 -74.78
C LEU A 7 26.84 -11.11 -73.49
N CYS A 8 26.03 -10.08 -73.31
CA CYS A 8 26.03 -9.31 -72.07
C CYS A 8 25.18 -10.04 -71.01
N THR A 9 25.78 -10.71 -70.01
CA THR A 9 25.11 -11.29 -68.88
C THR A 9 24.91 -10.21 -67.83
N LEU A 10 23.65 -9.84 -67.60
CA LEU A 10 23.24 -8.92 -66.58
C LEU A 10 23.15 -9.68 -65.21
N ALA A 11 24.17 -9.49 -64.36
CA ALA A 11 24.14 -10.02 -63.02
C ALA A 11 23.22 -9.12 -62.13
N VAL A 12 22.04 -9.60 -61.84
CA VAL A 12 21.15 -8.95 -60.83
C VAL A 12 21.65 -9.32 -59.43
N THR A 13 22.33 -8.40 -58.80
CA THR A 13 22.65 -8.51 -57.38
C THR A 13 21.37 -8.29 -56.54
N LEU A 14 20.82 -9.37 -55.97
CA LEU A 14 19.80 -9.25 -54.90
C LEU A 14 20.49 -8.62 -53.68
N THR A 15 20.33 -7.31 -53.53
CA THR A 15 20.68 -6.64 -52.30
C THR A 15 19.67 -7.09 -51.25
N GLY A 16 20.20 -7.68 -50.15
CA GLY A 16 19.42 -8.21 -49.06
C GLY A 16 18.41 -7.20 -48.50
N MET A 17 17.19 -7.65 -48.35
CA MET A 17 16.18 -6.93 -47.54
C MET A 17 16.73 -6.74 -46.12
N PRO A 18 16.60 -5.56 -45.53
CA PRO A 18 16.94 -5.41 -44.12
C PRO A 18 16.04 -6.35 -43.33
N GLU A 19 16.68 -7.26 -42.62
CA GLU A 19 16.06 -8.12 -41.62
C GLU A 19 15.29 -7.21 -40.68
N ALA A 20 13.96 -7.36 -40.65
CA ALA A 20 13.10 -6.61 -39.77
C ALA A 20 13.63 -6.82 -38.35
N ALA A 21 14.19 -5.77 -37.77
CA ALA A 21 14.61 -5.76 -36.39
C ALA A 21 13.42 -6.22 -35.55
N ALA A 22 13.50 -7.43 -35.02
CA ALA A 22 12.57 -7.94 -34.06
C ALA A 22 12.58 -6.93 -32.90
N HIS A 23 11.51 -6.14 -32.78
CA HIS A 23 11.26 -5.40 -31.57
C HIS A 23 11.21 -6.44 -30.46
N HIS A 24 12.33 -6.64 -29.77
CA HIS A 24 12.29 -7.18 -28.43
C HIS A 24 11.39 -6.23 -27.65
N LYS A 25 10.11 -6.60 -27.51
CA LYS A 25 9.28 -6.12 -26.42
C LYS A 25 10.08 -6.50 -25.17
N ASN A 26 10.76 -5.53 -24.61
CA ASN A 26 11.25 -5.62 -23.25
C ASN A 26 9.97 -5.83 -22.42
N GLU A 27 9.69 -7.07 -22.03
CA GLU A 27 8.62 -7.36 -21.08
C GLU A 27 9.02 -6.64 -19.80
N GLN A 28 8.51 -5.41 -19.63
CA GLN A 28 8.68 -4.69 -18.38
C GLN A 28 8.10 -5.60 -17.29
N LYS A 29 8.95 -6.06 -16.37
CA LYS A 29 8.51 -6.77 -15.19
C LYS A 29 7.46 -5.91 -14.52
N VAL A 30 6.26 -6.44 -14.36
CA VAL A 30 5.20 -5.78 -13.60
C VAL A 30 5.62 -5.82 -12.13
N GLU A 31 5.74 -4.65 -11.51
CA GLU A 31 6.09 -4.56 -10.09
C GLU A 31 4.92 -5.04 -9.23
N LYS A 32 5.22 -5.90 -8.26
CA LYS A 32 4.26 -6.48 -7.34
C LYS A 32 4.26 -5.72 -6.02
N ILE A 33 3.11 -5.18 -5.65
CA ILE A 33 2.90 -4.40 -4.44
C ILE A 33 1.98 -5.15 -3.48
N LEU A 34 2.44 -5.38 -2.27
CA LEU A 34 1.59 -5.81 -1.16
C LEU A 34 0.92 -4.58 -0.56
N TYR A 35 -0.39 -4.59 -0.49
CA TYR A 35 -1.14 -3.47 0.05
C TYR A 35 -2.01 -3.91 1.23
N ILE A 36 -1.75 -3.39 2.42
CA ILE A 36 -2.58 -3.60 3.62
C ILE A 36 -3.27 -2.28 3.96
N PRO A 37 -4.59 -2.18 3.71
CA PRO A 37 -5.38 -0.96 3.95
C PRO A 37 -5.65 -0.72 5.43
N HIS A 38 -6.22 0.43 5.77
CA HIS A 38 -6.69 0.73 7.12
C HIS A 38 -7.81 -0.20 7.61
N ASP A 39 -8.65 -0.66 6.70
CA ASP A 39 -9.80 -1.52 6.94
C ASP A 39 -10.40 -1.97 5.60
N ASN A 40 -11.48 -2.78 5.65
CA ASN A 40 -12.15 -3.32 4.48
C ASN A 40 -13.15 -2.36 3.80
N ARG A 41 -13.19 -1.10 4.19
CA ARG A 41 -14.06 -0.12 3.51
C ARG A 41 -13.62 0.07 2.07
N PRO A 42 -14.56 0.10 1.09
CA PRO A 42 -14.21 0.11 -0.33
C PRO A 42 -13.20 1.18 -0.73
N ILE A 43 -13.29 2.39 -0.15
CA ILE A 43 -12.36 3.49 -0.45
C ILE A 43 -10.93 3.20 0.06
N SER A 44 -10.81 2.51 1.18
CA SER A 44 -9.50 2.17 1.75
C SER A 44 -8.88 0.95 1.07
N ASP A 45 -9.67 0.00 0.65
CA ASP A 45 -9.26 -1.31 0.14
C ASP A 45 -9.45 -1.40 -1.39
N LYS A 46 -10.60 -1.87 -1.84
CA LYS A 46 -10.85 -2.28 -3.24
C LYS A 46 -10.66 -1.14 -4.24
N GLN A 47 -11.15 0.05 -3.95
CA GLN A 47 -11.03 1.19 -4.86
C GLN A 47 -9.57 1.65 -4.98
N THR A 48 -8.83 1.67 -3.87
CA THR A 48 -7.40 2.01 -3.89
C THR A 48 -6.59 0.97 -4.65
N ALA A 49 -6.80 -0.32 -4.38
CA ALA A 49 -6.13 -1.41 -5.07
C ALA A 49 -6.43 -1.39 -6.59
N GLU A 50 -7.70 -1.14 -6.97
CA GLU A 50 -8.10 -1.02 -8.37
C GLU A 50 -7.40 0.14 -9.09
N VAL A 51 -7.28 1.30 -8.45
CA VAL A 51 -6.60 2.46 -9.04
C VAL A 51 -5.11 2.14 -9.27
N ILE A 52 -4.44 1.54 -8.29
CA ILE A 52 -3.03 1.17 -8.42
C ILE A 52 -2.83 0.12 -9.51
N SER A 53 -3.71 -0.88 -9.59
CA SER A 53 -3.67 -1.90 -10.66
C SER A 53 -3.85 -1.29 -12.05
N LYS A 54 -4.71 -0.26 -12.20
CA LYS A 54 -4.88 0.46 -13.48
C LYS A 54 -3.65 1.26 -13.89
N LEU A 55 -2.74 1.56 -12.96
CA LEU A 55 -1.44 2.17 -13.26
C LEU A 55 -0.40 1.15 -13.74
N GLY A 56 -0.73 -0.13 -13.79
CA GLY A 56 0.11 -1.19 -14.32
C GLY A 56 0.84 -2.01 -13.26
N TYR A 57 0.51 -1.86 -11.98
CA TYR A 57 1.08 -2.66 -10.90
C TYR A 57 0.25 -3.92 -10.61
N GLU A 58 0.92 -4.99 -10.18
CA GLU A 58 0.25 -6.15 -9.57
C GLU A 58 0.02 -5.85 -8.09
N VAL A 59 -1.23 -5.65 -7.70
CA VAL A 59 -1.58 -5.35 -6.29
C VAL A 59 -2.15 -6.57 -5.62
N VAL A 60 -1.54 -6.99 -4.52
CA VAL A 60 -1.98 -8.11 -3.70
C VAL A 60 -2.45 -7.57 -2.35
N VAL A 61 -3.69 -7.87 -1.99
CA VAL A 61 -4.33 -7.45 -0.74
C VAL A 61 -4.66 -8.66 0.13
N PRO A 62 -4.71 -8.52 1.47
CA PRO A 62 -5.14 -9.59 2.33
C PRO A 62 -6.64 -9.92 2.13
N PRO A 63 -7.06 -11.15 2.48
CA PRO A 63 -8.48 -11.51 2.49
C PRO A 63 -9.33 -10.60 3.38
N ASP A 64 -10.55 -10.29 2.95
CA ASP A 64 -11.49 -9.39 3.66
C ASP A 64 -11.70 -9.78 5.14
N ASN A 65 -11.67 -11.07 5.46
CA ASN A 65 -11.87 -11.58 6.82
C ASN A 65 -10.70 -11.33 7.79
N MET A 66 -9.54 -10.93 7.30
CA MET A 66 -8.40 -10.51 8.13
C MET A 66 -8.44 -9.02 8.45
N LEU A 67 -9.12 -8.25 7.60
CA LEU A 67 -9.23 -6.79 7.73
C LEU A 67 -10.34 -6.42 8.72
N GLY A 68 -10.09 -5.38 9.49
CA GLY A 68 -11.14 -4.81 10.32
C GLY A 68 -12.18 -4.04 9.51
N SER A 69 -13.29 -3.74 10.17
CA SER A 69 -14.42 -3.00 9.62
C SER A 69 -14.84 -1.87 10.57
N ARG A 70 -16.03 -1.30 10.37
CA ARG A 70 -16.62 -0.36 11.33
C ARG A 70 -16.96 -0.99 12.68
N THR A 71 -17.21 -2.29 12.71
CA THR A 71 -17.70 -3.03 13.88
C THR A 71 -16.76 -4.13 14.34
N ASP A 72 -15.90 -4.60 13.44
CA ASP A 72 -14.89 -5.60 13.73
C ASP A 72 -13.52 -4.94 13.81
N LEU A 73 -12.74 -5.29 14.83
CA LEU A 73 -11.42 -4.69 15.02
C LEU A 73 -10.34 -5.25 14.07
N GLY A 74 -10.62 -6.38 13.40
CA GLY A 74 -9.66 -7.07 12.54
C GLY A 74 -8.61 -7.89 13.30
N HIS A 75 -7.69 -8.52 12.56
CA HIS A 75 -6.78 -9.55 13.04
C HIS A 75 -5.30 -9.20 12.78
N PRO A 76 -4.65 -8.34 13.60
CA PRO A 76 -3.30 -7.86 13.32
C PRO A 76 -2.25 -8.98 13.23
N ASP A 77 -2.36 -10.04 14.02
CA ASP A 77 -1.40 -11.14 13.97
C ASP A 77 -1.53 -11.97 12.69
N GLU A 78 -2.75 -12.19 12.19
CA GLU A 78 -2.99 -12.84 10.90
C GLU A 78 -2.49 -11.97 9.73
N LEU A 79 -2.63 -10.63 9.82
CA LEU A 79 -2.09 -9.71 8.82
C LEU A 79 -0.55 -9.76 8.77
N TRP A 80 0.13 -9.91 9.92
CA TRP A 80 1.59 -10.11 9.96
C TRP A 80 1.99 -11.44 9.32
N ASP A 81 1.25 -12.52 9.56
CA ASP A 81 1.53 -13.81 8.96
C ASP A 81 1.29 -13.77 7.44
N TRP A 82 0.20 -13.15 7.01
CA TRP A 82 -0.09 -12.94 5.58
C TRP A 82 1.02 -12.11 4.89
N LEU A 83 1.46 -11.02 5.51
CA LEU A 83 2.53 -10.17 4.97
C LEU A 83 3.81 -10.96 4.76
N LYS A 84 4.24 -11.75 5.74
CA LYS A 84 5.43 -12.59 5.65
C LYS A 84 5.33 -13.65 4.55
N GLN A 85 4.16 -14.30 4.44
CA GLN A 85 3.92 -15.34 3.44
C GLN A 85 4.00 -14.81 2.00
N ASN A 86 3.62 -13.56 1.78
CA ASN A 86 3.54 -12.96 0.45
C ASN A 86 4.76 -12.07 0.10
N ALA A 87 5.68 -11.86 1.06
CA ALA A 87 6.79 -10.91 0.90
C ALA A 87 7.89 -11.36 -0.07
N GLN A 88 8.04 -12.67 -0.31
CA GLN A 88 9.20 -13.21 -1.02
C GLN A 88 9.37 -12.66 -2.44
N ASP A 89 8.27 -12.50 -3.17
CA ASP A 89 8.25 -12.10 -4.58
C ASP A 89 7.73 -10.67 -4.79
N ALA A 90 7.58 -9.90 -3.72
CA ALA A 90 7.08 -8.54 -3.78
C ALA A 90 8.22 -7.52 -3.91
N ASP A 91 8.00 -6.52 -4.75
CA ASP A 91 8.94 -5.43 -4.97
C ASP A 91 8.73 -4.32 -3.92
N ALA A 92 7.48 -4.11 -3.50
CA ALA A 92 7.13 -3.12 -2.48
C ALA A 92 6.01 -3.60 -1.55
N ALA A 93 5.94 -3.01 -0.36
CA ALA A 93 4.82 -3.15 0.54
C ALA A 93 4.36 -1.77 1.04
N VAL A 94 3.07 -1.49 0.90
CA VAL A 94 2.40 -0.27 1.38
C VAL A 94 1.40 -0.69 2.45
N ILE A 95 1.69 -0.42 3.70
CA ILE A 95 0.97 -1.03 4.81
C ILE A 95 0.50 -0.02 5.86
N SER A 96 -0.72 -0.19 6.33
CA SER A 96 -1.28 0.61 7.42
C SER A 96 -0.73 0.16 8.76
N SER A 97 -0.11 1.08 9.51
CA SER A 97 0.28 0.83 10.89
C SER A 97 -0.92 0.57 11.79
N ASP A 98 -2.07 1.21 11.51
CA ASP A 98 -3.30 0.99 12.29
C ASP A 98 -3.77 -0.47 12.20
N SER A 99 -3.73 -1.06 10.99
CA SER A 99 -4.08 -2.47 10.79
C SER A 99 -3.06 -3.42 11.39
N MET A 100 -1.79 -3.13 11.24
CA MET A 100 -0.70 -4.00 11.71
C MET A 100 -0.54 -4.01 13.23
N LEU A 101 -0.88 -2.92 13.90
CA LEU A 101 -0.76 -2.81 15.37
C LEU A 101 -2.07 -3.15 16.08
N TYR A 102 -3.20 -2.73 15.51
CA TYR A 102 -4.49 -2.71 16.19
C TYR A 102 -5.60 -3.47 15.43
N GLY A 103 -5.33 -3.92 14.21
CA GLY A 103 -6.27 -4.64 13.34
C GLY A 103 -7.01 -3.74 12.35
N SER A 104 -7.23 -2.45 12.67
CA SER A 104 -7.87 -1.50 11.76
C SER A 104 -7.78 -0.05 12.26
N LEU A 105 -8.24 0.88 11.43
CA LEU A 105 -8.42 2.28 11.79
C LEU A 105 -9.32 2.45 13.04
N VAL A 106 -10.43 1.74 13.11
CA VAL A 106 -11.32 1.79 14.31
C VAL A 106 -10.65 1.07 15.47
N GLY A 107 -9.96 -0.03 15.20
CA GLY A 107 -9.15 -0.76 16.18
C GLY A 107 -8.13 0.14 16.89
N SER A 108 -7.43 1.00 16.15
CA SER A 108 -6.44 1.93 16.73
C SER A 108 -7.02 2.85 17.82
N ARG A 109 -8.34 3.05 17.83
CA ARG A 109 -9.05 3.94 18.76
C ARG A 109 -9.76 3.20 19.91
N LYS A 110 -10.04 1.91 19.73
CA LYS A 110 -10.97 1.15 20.57
C LYS A 110 -10.40 -0.19 21.06
N HIS A 111 -9.18 -0.54 20.69
CA HIS A 111 -8.55 -1.79 21.12
C HIS A 111 -8.41 -1.91 22.64
N GLU A 112 -8.32 -3.14 23.12
CA GLU A 112 -8.05 -3.48 24.51
C GLU A 112 -6.67 -4.12 24.70
N TYR A 113 -5.80 -4.05 23.67
CA TYR A 113 -4.45 -4.59 23.74
C TYR A 113 -3.61 -3.87 24.77
N SER A 114 -2.80 -4.63 25.50
CA SER A 114 -1.81 -4.08 26.42
C SER A 114 -0.70 -3.34 25.66
N LYS A 115 -0.03 -2.42 26.37
CA LYS A 115 1.16 -1.75 25.84
C LYS A 115 2.21 -2.74 25.33
N LYS A 116 2.38 -3.88 26.01
CA LYS A 116 3.34 -4.91 25.63
C LYS A 116 3.00 -5.51 24.27
N GLU A 117 1.75 -5.91 24.04
CA GLU A 117 1.32 -6.48 22.75
C GLU A 117 1.51 -5.49 21.60
N VAL A 118 1.17 -4.21 21.81
CA VAL A 118 1.34 -3.18 20.80
C VAL A 118 2.83 -2.95 20.47
N LEU A 119 3.69 -2.90 21.49
CA LEU A 119 5.14 -2.75 21.28
C LEU A 119 5.76 -3.97 20.59
N GLU A 120 5.35 -5.19 20.94
CA GLU A 120 5.81 -6.41 20.26
C GLU A 120 5.42 -6.39 18.76
N ARG A 121 4.22 -5.92 18.42
CA ARG A 121 3.82 -5.74 17.02
C ARG A 121 4.62 -4.62 16.34
N ALA A 122 4.91 -3.53 17.03
CA ALA A 122 5.72 -2.43 16.50
C ALA A 122 7.16 -2.90 16.18
N ASP A 123 7.76 -3.73 17.01
CA ASP A 123 9.09 -4.29 16.79
C ASP A 123 9.15 -5.20 15.55
N ARG A 124 8.02 -5.79 15.15
CA ARG A 124 7.94 -6.63 13.93
C ARG A 124 8.25 -5.84 12.66
N PHE A 125 7.98 -4.53 12.60
CA PHE A 125 8.35 -3.70 11.44
C PHE A 125 9.87 -3.67 11.23
N GLN A 126 10.65 -3.53 12.31
CA GLN A 126 12.11 -3.56 12.19
C GLN A 126 12.63 -4.93 11.77
N SER A 127 12.05 -5.99 12.32
CA SER A 127 12.41 -7.37 11.96
C SER A 127 12.08 -7.64 10.50
N PHE A 128 10.88 -7.30 10.06
CA PHE A 128 10.44 -7.45 8.67
C PHE A 128 11.35 -6.68 7.70
N ARG A 129 11.70 -5.43 8.03
CA ARG A 129 12.62 -4.63 7.21
C ARG A 129 14.01 -5.26 7.09
N LYS A 130 14.51 -5.88 8.15
CA LYS A 130 15.82 -6.59 8.14
C LYS A 130 15.75 -7.86 7.31
N GLU A 131 14.64 -8.60 7.37
CA GLU A 131 14.43 -9.84 6.60
C GLU A 131 14.25 -9.55 5.10
N HIS A 132 13.69 -8.38 4.73
CA HIS A 132 13.41 -7.97 3.36
C HIS A 132 14.14 -6.66 2.97
N PRO A 133 15.49 -6.63 2.95
CA PRO A 133 16.26 -5.38 2.76
C PRO A 133 16.12 -4.77 1.37
N LYS A 134 15.70 -5.54 0.37
CA LYS A 134 15.54 -5.09 -1.01
C LYS A 134 14.14 -4.59 -1.32
N MET A 135 13.14 -4.99 -0.53
CA MET A 135 11.76 -4.57 -0.70
C MET A 135 11.60 -3.10 -0.29
N GLU A 136 10.88 -2.30 -1.06
CA GLU A 136 10.47 -0.98 -0.64
C GLU A 136 9.34 -1.07 0.36
N LEU A 137 9.52 -0.49 1.54
CA LEU A 137 8.53 -0.54 2.62
C LEU A 137 8.02 0.87 2.94
N TYR A 138 6.73 1.08 2.67
CA TYR A 138 6.01 2.31 3.00
C TYR A 138 4.99 2.01 4.09
N VAL A 139 5.13 2.68 5.22
CA VAL A 139 4.20 2.54 6.36
C VAL A 139 3.45 3.85 6.51
N PHE A 140 2.11 3.77 6.51
CA PHE A 140 1.26 4.92 6.74
C PHE A 140 0.32 4.67 7.93
N GLY A 141 -0.11 5.72 8.56
CA GLY A 141 -1.03 5.65 9.70
C GLY A 141 -1.92 6.87 9.75
N SER A 142 -2.92 6.82 10.62
CA SER A 142 -3.81 7.95 10.85
C SER A 142 -3.53 8.62 12.19
N ILE A 143 -3.67 9.93 12.20
CA ILE A 143 -3.73 10.71 13.44
C ILE A 143 -5.20 10.93 13.76
N MET A 144 -5.62 10.49 14.95
CA MET A 144 -7.00 10.67 15.35
C MET A 144 -7.31 12.16 15.48
N ARG A 145 -8.38 12.59 14.80
CA ARG A 145 -8.87 13.97 14.89
C ARG A 145 -9.27 14.35 16.32
N THR A 146 -9.19 15.60 16.62
CA THR A 146 -9.83 16.16 17.83
C THR A 146 -11.35 16.03 17.72
N PRO A 147 -12.07 15.75 18.84
CA PRO A 147 -13.53 15.73 18.83
C PRO A 147 -14.09 17.11 18.48
N ARG A 148 -15.15 17.14 17.69
CA ARG A 148 -15.94 18.35 17.49
C ARG A 148 -16.84 18.57 18.70
N SER A 149 -16.83 19.75 19.28
CA SER A 149 -17.84 20.24 20.24
C SER A 149 -18.30 19.26 21.35
N GLY A 150 -17.46 18.36 21.78
CA GLY A 150 -17.75 17.52 22.96
C GLY A 150 -18.78 16.40 22.76
N GLU A 151 -19.32 16.24 21.58
CA GLU A 151 -20.18 15.11 21.26
C GLU A 151 -19.35 13.97 20.69
N ALA A 152 -19.18 12.90 21.46
CA ALA A 152 -18.73 11.63 20.92
C ALA A 152 -19.83 11.08 20.03
N SER A 153 -19.75 11.38 18.74
CA SER A 153 -20.75 10.94 17.79
C SER A 153 -20.23 9.69 17.08
N GLY A 154 -20.68 8.54 17.50
CA GLY A 154 -20.60 7.36 16.71
C GLY A 154 -19.76 6.21 17.25
N HIS A 155 -19.91 5.08 16.59
CA HIS A 155 -19.28 3.81 16.96
C HIS A 155 -17.77 3.75 16.71
N GLU A 156 -17.21 4.71 15.99
CA GLU A 156 -15.79 4.74 15.59
C GLU A 156 -14.89 5.53 16.56
N GLU A 157 -15.47 6.21 17.56
CA GLU A 157 -14.73 7.03 18.50
C GLU A 157 -14.48 6.30 19.82
N PRO A 158 -13.35 6.59 20.51
CA PRO A 158 -13.08 6.00 21.80
C PRO A 158 -14.10 6.44 22.84
N GLY A 159 -14.42 5.54 23.79
CA GLY A 159 -15.45 5.77 24.79
C GLY A 159 -15.20 7.02 25.67
N TYR A 160 -13.94 7.37 25.92
CA TYR A 160 -13.57 8.54 26.73
C TYR A 160 -13.96 9.88 26.08
N TYR A 161 -14.18 9.93 24.76
CA TYR A 161 -14.66 11.16 24.10
C TYR A 161 -16.03 11.60 24.61
N ARG A 162 -16.87 10.68 25.07
CA ARG A 162 -18.17 11.03 25.70
C ARG A 162 -18.00 11.87 26.93
N ASN A 163 -16.98 11.59 27.74
CA ASN A 163 -16.75 12.23 29.02
C ASN A 163 -15.86 13.46 28.91
N TYR A 164 -14.86 13.43 28.03
CA TYR A 164 -13.80 14.43 27.98
C TYR A 164 -13.68 15.14 26.62
N GLY A 165 -14.54 14.83 25.66
CA GLY A 165 -14.44 15.38 24.30
C GLY A 165 -14.49 16.92 24.26
N ALA A 166 -15.38 17.53 25.09
CA ALA A 166 -15.47 18.98 25.19
C ALA A 166 -14.19 19.62 25.73
N ASP A 167 -13.60 19.00 26.75
CA ASP A 167 -12.37 19.49 27.37
C ASP A 167 -11.16 19.31 26.44
N ILE A 168 -11.07 18.18 25.73
CA ILE A 168 -10.05 17.93 24.73
C ILE A 168 -10.14 18.96 23.61
N PHE A 169 -11.35 19.23 23.09
CA PHE A 169 -11.56 20.24 22.06
C PHE A 169 -11.12 21.62 22.55
N ARG A 170 -11.58 22.01 23.74
CA ARG A 170 -11.21 23.32 24.34
C ARG A 170 -9.71 23.44 24.54
N TYR A 171 -9.06 22.40 25.04
CA TYR A 171 -7.60 22.39 25.24
C TYR A 171 -6.87 22.59 23.92
N THR A 172 -7.24 21.88 22.85
CA THR A 172 -6.59 22.00 21.53
C THR A 172 -6.80 23.38 20.92
N VAL A 173 -7.99 23.99 21.05
CA VAL A 173 -8.25 25.36 20.60
C VAL A 173 -7.39 26.36 21.35
N LEU A 174 -7.20 26.19 22.66
CA LEU A 174 -6.36 27.09 23.45
C LEU A 174 -4.88 26.94 23.09
N LYS A 175 -4.41 25.72 22.85
CA LYS A 175 -3.04 25.47 22.42
C LYS A 175 -2.75 26.05 21.03
N ASP A 176 -3.67 25.87 20.09
CA ASP A 176 -3.56 26.44 18.75
C ASP A 176 -3.47 27.97 18.78
N LYS A 177 -4.28 28.61 19.63
CA LYS A 177 -4.19 30.07 19.83
C LYS A 177 -2.86 30.49 20.45
N GLU A 178 -2.38 29.81 21.49
CA GLU A 178 -1.09 30.07 22.10
C GLU A 178 0.07 30.02 21.08
N GLU A 179 0.05 29.01 20.20
CA GLU A 179 1.06 28.83 19.16
C GLU A 179 0.97 29.90 18.03
N MET A 180 -0.24 30.43 17.77
CA MET A 180 -0.44 31.48 16.77
C MET A 180 -0.10 32.89 17.29
N GLU A 181 -0.22 33.13 18.58
CA GLU A 181 -0.01 34.43 19.21
C GLU A 181 1.43 34.61 19.74
N GLY A 182 2.21 33.52 19.84
CA GLY A 182 3.63 33.52 20.31
C GLY A 182 4.63 33.65 19.20
#